data_8af64b42b396477ae358839effb9e8e7
#
_entry.id   8af64b42b396477ae358839effb9e8e7
#
_cell.length_a   1.000
_cell.length_b   1.000
_cell.length_c   1.000
_cell.angle_alpha   90.00
_cell.angle_beta   90.00
_cell.angle_gamma   90.00
#
_symmetry.space_group_name_H-M   'P 1'
#
loop_
_entity.id
_entity.type
_entity.pdbx_description
1 polymer ?
#
loop_
_entity_poly.entity_id
_entity_poly.type
_entity_poly.pdbx_seq_one_letter_code
_entity_poly.pdbx_strand_id
1 'polypeptide(L)'
;MLQWLGVMAAAAIPFVESYFGAVIGVLAGLNPVVAIIAAVVGNVISMVLVVLSADRLRARRGVTPVEQLSPRKQRLRRMLDRFGVPGVSLLGQTVLPSQITSGALVAFGASTRGVIGWQVVSIILWGVAFGTLAVLGVDLVQNS
;
A
#
# COMPACT_ATOMS: atom_id res chain seq x y z
N MET A 1 -9.17 23.96 4.29
CA MET A 1 -7.77 23.79 4.75
C MET A 1 -7.45 22.41 5.32
N LEU A 2 -8.40 21.62 5.82
CA LEU A 2 -8.14 20.27 6.42
C LEU A 2 -8.42 19.08 5.48
N GLN A 3 -8.71 19.33 4.21
CA GLN A 3 -9.04 18.28 3.22
C GLN A 3 -7.90 17.28 3.01
N TRP A 4 -6.65 17.71 3.08
CA TRP A 4 -5.49 16.83 2.99
C TRP A 4 -5.39 15.82 4.15
N LEU A 5 -5.87 16.19 5.35
CA LEU A 5 -6.01 15.26 6.47
C LEU A 5 -7.05 14.17 6.17
N GLY A 6 -8.14 14.56 5.51
CA GLY A 6 -9.16 13.59 5.05
C GLY A 6 -8.59 12.61 4.02
N VAL A 7 -7.80 13.09 3.06
CA VAL A 7 -7.11 12.22 2.08
C VAL A 7 -6.11 11.29 2.77
N MET A 8 -5.33 11.81 3.70
CA MET A 8 -4.36 11.03 4.46
C MET A 8 -5.05 9.93 5.29
N ALA A 9 -6.14 10.28 5.97
CA ALA A 9 -6.93 9.32 6.75
C ALA A 9 -7.61 8.28 5.85
N ALA A 10 -8.16 8.68 4.72
CA ALA A 10 -8.77 7.77 3.75
C ALA A 10 -7.73 6.78 3.19
N ALA A 11 -6.54 7.26 2.80
CA ALA A 11 -5.48 6.42 2.28
C ALA A 11 -4.87 5.46 3.32
N ALA A 12 -5.06 5.74 4.61
CA ALA A 12 -4.69 4.82 5.69
C ALA A 12 -5.64 3.63 5.83
N ILE A 13 -6.84 3.69 5.24
CA ILE A 13 -7.81 2.60 5.27
C ILE A 13 -7.37 1.50 4.28
N PRO A 14 -7.28 0.22 4.70
CA PRO A 14 -7.04 -0.89 3.77
C PRO A 14 -8.08 -0.86 2.64
N PHE A 15 -7.66 -1.16 1.42
CA PHE A 15 -8.40 -1.09 0.15
C PHE A 15 -8.56 0.31 -0.47
N VAL A 16 -8.41 1.42 0.27
CA VAL A 16 -8.35 2.76 -0.34
C VAL A 16 -6.97 3.03 -0.91
N GLU A 17 -5.92 2.71 -0.13
CA GLU A 17 -4.53 2.82 -0.56
C GLU A 17 -4.10 4.24 -0.99
N SER A 18 -2.82 4.43 -1.25
CA SER A 18 -2.28 5.72 -1.71
C SER A 18 -2.81 6.12 -3.08
N TYR A 19 -3.03 5.16 -3.98
CA TYR A 19 -3.46 5.44 -5.34
C TYR A 19 -4.91 5.93 -5.39
N PHE A 20 -5.86 5.31 -4.67
CA PHE A 20 -7.22 5.84 -4.59
C PHE A 20 -7.31 7.12 -3.76
N GLY A 21 -6.55 7.21 -2.66
CA GLY A 21 -6.47 8.42 -1.86
C GLY A 21 -5.98 9.62 -2.68
N ALA A 22 -4.97 9.45 -3.51
CA ALA A 22 -4.46 10.48 -4.43
C ALA A 22 -5.52 10.89 -5.45
N VAL A 23 -6.20 9.93 -6.08
CA VAL A 23 -7.30 10.19 -7.04
C VAL A 23 -8.43 10.98 -6.37
N ILE A 24 -8.89 10.54 -5.20
CA ILE A 24 -9.95 11.23 -4.44
C ILE A 24 -9.53 12.67 -4.13
N GLY A 25 -8.29 12.89 -3.70
CA GLY A 25 -7.77 14.22 -3.40
C GLY A 25 -7.76 15.14 -4.61
N VAL A 26 -7.31 14.64 -5.77
CA VAL A 26 -7.29 15.39 -7.03
C VAL A 26 -8.71 15.73 -7.48
N LEU A 27 -9.63 14.76 -7.48
CA LEU A 27 -11.04 14.97 -7.83
C LEU A 27 -11.77 15.92 -6.88
N ALA A 28 -11.36 15.97 -5.61
CA ALA A 28 -11.86 16.93 -4.63
C ALA A 28 -11.29 18.35 -4.79
N GLY A 29 -10.47 18.60 -5.81
CA GLY A 29 -9.89 19.89 -6.12
C GLY A 29 -8.67 20.29 -5.29
N LEU A 30 -8.03 19.34 -4.58
CA LEU A 30 -6.75 19.62 -3.95
C LEU A 30 -5.64 19.76 -4.99
N ASN A 31 -4.60 20.54 -4.62
CA ASN A 31 -3.38 20.54 -5.41
C ASN A 31 -2.87 19.09 -5.55
N PRO A 32 -2.60 18.60 -6.79
CA PRO A 32 -2.24 17.22 -7.02
C PRO A 32 -1.04 16.73 -6.21
N VAL A 33 -0.02 17.57 -6.07
CA VAL A 33 1.18 17.22 -5.29
C VAL A 33 0.82 17.01 -3.82
N VAL A 34 -0.01 17.89 -3.25
CA VAL A 34 -0.49 17.78 -1.86
C VAL A 34 -1.35 16.52 -1.68
N ALA A 35 -2.24 16.23 -2.63
CA ALA A 35 -3.08 15.04 -2.60
C ALA A 35 -2.25 13.75 -2.61
N ILE A 36 -1.26 13.65 -3.52
CA ILE A 36 -0.36 12.49 -3.61
C ILE A 36 0.47 12.33 -2.33
N ILE A 37 1.09 13.41 -1.83
CA ILE A 37 1.90 13.36 -0.61
C ILE A 37 1.05 12.94 0.59
N ALA A 38 -0.12 13.53 0.78
CA ALA A 38 -1.02 13.19 1.88
C ALA A 38 -1.46 11.72 1.82
N ALA A 39 -1.82 11.22 0.64
CA ALA A 39 -2.22 9.84 0.43
C ALA A 39 -1.05 8.86 0.71
N VAL A 40 0.14 9.15 0.20
CA VAL A 40 1.34 8.33 0.43
C VAL A 40 1.68 8.29 1.92
N VAL A 41 1.71 9.44 2.60
CA VAL A 41 2.02 9.52 4.04
C VAL A 41 1.01 8.71 4.86
N GLY A 42 -0.28 8.88 4.62
CA GLY A 42 -1.33 8.15 5.32
C GLY A 42 -1.19 6.63 5.15
N ASN A 43 -0.96 6.17 3.92
CA ASN A 43 -0.80 4.75 3.63
C ASN A 43 0.50 4.18 4.23
N VAL A 44 1.62 4.91 4.15
CA VAL A 44 2.90 4.49 4.75
C VAL A 44 2.78 4.34 6.27
N ILE A 45 2.17 5.31 6.95
CA ILE A 45 1.97 5.23 8.42
C ILE A 45 1.16 3.98 8.77
N SER A 46 0.03 3.76 8.11
CA SER A 46 -0.83 2.59 8.33
C SER A 46 -0.07 1.27 8.06
N MET A 47 0.63 1.18 6.94
CA MET A 47 1.42 0.02 6.57
C MET A 47 2.52 -0.28 7.60
N VAL A 48 3.27 0.72 8.06
CA VAL A 48 4.33 0.54 9.07
C VAL A 48 3.75 0.02 10.39
N LEU A 49 2.61 0.56 10.84
CA LEU A 49 1.94 0.08 12.05
C LEU A 49 1.54 -1.40 11.93
N VAL A 50 1.02 -1.81 10.79
CA VAL A 50 0.67 -3.22 10.53
C VAL A 50 1.92 -4.10 10.50
N VAL A 51 2.98 -3.67 9.82
CA VAL A 51 4.25 -4.41 9.75
C VAL A 51 4.87 -4.62 11.13
N LEU A 52 4.95 -3.57 11.94
CA LEU A 52 5.49 -3.67 13.30
C LEU A 52 4.62 -4.56 14.20
N SER A 53 3.30 -4.51 14.02
CA SER A 53 2.38 -5.39 14.73
C SER A 53 2.55 -6.86 14.32
N ALA A 54 2.70 -7.12 13.02
CA ALA A 54 2.95 -8.45 12.47
C ALA A 54 4.30 -9.01 12.94
N ASP A 55 5.33 -8.16 12.99
CA ASP A 55 6.66 -8.55 13.47
C ASP A 55 6.64 -8.97 14.96
N ARG A 56 5.98 -8.17 15.79
CA ARG A 56 5.77 -8.51 17.21
C ARG A 56 5.00 -9.81 17.39
N LEU A 57 3.96 -10.02 16.59
CA LEU A 57 3.15 -11.23 16.64
C LEU A 57 3.97 -12.46 16.20
N ARG A 58 4.75 -12.31 15.12
CA ARG A 58 5.67 -13.34 14.65
C ARG A 58 6.71 -13.71 15.71
N ALA A 59 7.28 -12.71 16.42
CA ALA A 59 8.23 -12.94 17.50
C ALA A 59 7.63 -13.78 18.64
N ARG A 60 6.31 -13.69 18.86
CA ARG A 60 5.61 -14.45 19.91
C ARG A 60 5.12 -15.83 19.44
N ARG A 61 4.69 -15.96 18.17
CA ARG A 61 3.99 -17.15 17.64
C ARG A 61 4.78 -17.94 16.61
N GLY A 62 5.90 -17.41 16.13
CA GLY A 62 6.66 -17.98 15.02
C GLY A 62 6.07 -17.66 13.66
N VAL A 63 6.63 -18.31 12.62
CA VAL A 63 6.19 -18.16 11.21
C VAL A 63 4.89 -18.93 10.99
N THR A 64 3.94 -18.32 10.29
CA THR A 64 2.65 -18.96 9.99
C THR A 64 2.83 -20.13 9.01
N PRO A 65 2.41 -21.37 9.37
CA PRO A 65 2.44 -22.51 8.48
C PRO A 65 1.60 -22.28 7.22
N VAL A 66 2.07 -22.79 6.07
CA VAL A 66 1.43 -22.61 4.76
C VAL A 66 0.01 -23.19 4.73
N GLU A 67 -0.22 -24.31 5.43
CA GLU A 67 -1.50 -25.03 5.50
C GLU A 67 -2.60 -24.20 6.18
N GLN A 68 -2.22 -23.23 7.01
CA GLN A 68 -3.16 -22.34 7.71
C GLN A 68 -3.48 -21.05 6.93
N LEU A 69 -2.90 -20.88 5.74
CA LEU A 69 -3.08 -19.69 4.94
C LEU A 69 -4.34 -19.78 4.09
N SER A 70 -5.07 -18.65 3.98
CA SER A 70 -6.15 -18.52 2.99
C SER A 70 -5.60 -18.64 1.56
N PRO A 71 -6.45 -19.01 0.56
CA PRO A 71 -6.01 -19.16 -0.84
C PRO A 71 -5.29 -17.92 -1.39
N ARG A 72 -5.73 -16.71 -1.02
CA ARG A 72 -5.08 -15.45 -1.41
C ARG A 72 -3.69 -15.32 -0.80
N LYS A 73 -3.53 -15.66 0.48
CA LYS A 73 -2.23 -15.64 1.16
C LYS A 73 -1.29 -16.73 0.63
N GLN A 74 -1.81 -17.90 0.27
CA GLN A 74 -1.01 -18.94 -0.39
C GLN A 74 -0.50 -18.47 -1.75
N ARG A 75 -1.31 -17.73 -2.53
CA ARG A 75 -0.87 -17.11 -3.79
C ARG A 75 0.24 -16.11 -3.53
N LEU A 76 0.08 -15.27 -2.52
CA LEU A 76 1.10 -14.30 -2.11
C LEU A 76 2.40 -14.97 -1.67
N ARG A 77 2.31 -16.07 -0.94
CA ARG A 77 3.47 -16.88 -0.54
C ARG A 77 4.21 -17.43 -1.76
N ARG A 78 3.50 -17.98 -2.75
CA ARG A 78 4.10 -18.44 -4.01
C ARG A 78 4.78 -17.31 -4.79
N MET A 79 4.19 -16.11 -4.78
CA MET A 79 4.81 -14.92 -5.37
C MET A 79 6.09 -14.54 -4.63
N LEU A 80 6.10 -14.61 -3.29
CA LEU A 80 7.29 -14.35 -2.49
C LEU A 80 8.42 -15.33 -2.80
N ASP A 81 8.10 -16.62 -2.91
CA ASP A 81 9.08 -17.68 -3.23
C ASP A 81 9.65 -17.50 -4.65
N ARG A 82 8.89 -16.92 -5.58
CA ARG A 82 9.30 -16.72 -6.99
C ARG A 82 9.97 -15.38 -7.25
N PHE A 83 9.46 -14.29 -6.70
CA PHE A 83 9.86 -12.92 -7.03
C PHE A 83 10.53 -12.17 -5.88
N GLY A 84 10.58 -12.78 -4.69
CA GLY A 84 11.11 -12.14 -3.49
C GLY A 84 10.26 -10.99 -2.98
N VAL A 85 10.76 -10.33 -1.94
CA VAL A 85 10.10 -9.16 -1.32
C VAL A 85 9.87 -8.02 -2.32
N PRO A 86 10.84 -7.63 -3.19
CA PRO A 86 10.63 -6.56 -4.16
C PRO A 86 9.46 -6.82 -5.12
N GLY A 87 9.44 -8.02 -5.72
CA GLY A 87 8.39 -8.37 -6.68
C GLY A 87 7.00 -8.42 -6.05
N VAL A 88 6.89 -8.97 -4.84
CA VAL A 88 5.61 -9.02 -4.13
C VAL A 88 5.17 -7.63 -3.67
N SER A 89 6.09 -6.77 -3.23
CA SER A 89 5.74 -5.40 -2.84
C SER A 89 5.20 -4.58 -4.00
N LEU A 90 5.77 -4.75 -5.19
CA LEU A 90 5.32 -4.02 -6.38
C LEU A 90 4.03 -4.58 -7.00
N LEU A 91 3.90 -5.91 -7.07
CA LEU A 91 2.81 -6.60 -7.75
C LEU A 91 1.72 -7.10 -6.79
N GLY A 92 2.06 -7.31 -5.51
CA GLY A 92 1.16 -7.89 -4.52
C GLY A 92 -0.07 -7.03 -4.21
N GLN A 93 0.02 -5.72 -4.43
CA GLN A 93 -1.10 -4.79 -4.29
C GLN A 93 -2.24 -5.07 -5.29
N THR A 94 -1.98 -5.76 -6.38
CA THR A 94 -3.02 -6.23 -7.29
C THR A 94 -3.82 -7.43 -6.74
N VAL A 95 -3.31 -8.08 -5.69
CA VAL A 95 -3.91 -9.25 -5.06
C VAL A 95 -4.53 -8.88 -3.71
N LEU A 96 -3.82 -8.12 -2.89
CA LEU A 96 -4.21 -7.69 -1.55
C LEU A 96 -3.70 -6.26 -1.28
N PRO A 97 -4.39 -5.49 -0.43
CA PRO A 97 -3.91 -4.18 0.03
C PRO A 97 -2.48 -4.23 0.59
N SER A 98 -1.75 -3.11 0.47
CA SER A 98 -0.36 -3.00 0.92
C SER A 98 -0.17 -3.35 2.40
N GLN A 99 -1.11 -2.96 3.26
CA GLN A 99 -1.08 -3.29 4.68
C GLN A 99 -1.18 -4.80 4.91
N ILE A 100 -2.10 -5.48 4.21
CA ILE A 100 -2.29 -6.92 4.33
C ILE A 100 -1.12 -7.67 3.69
N THR A 101 -0.66 -7.21 2.53
CA THR A 101 0.50 -7.76 1.83
C THR A 101 1.75 -7.70 2.70
N SER A 102 2.07 -6.52 3.24
CA SER A 102 3.25 -6.32 4.07
C SER A 102 3.20 -7.11 5.38
N GLY A 103 2.05 -7.12 6.05
CA GLY A 103 1.85 -7.93 7.25
C GLY A 103 2.00 -9.43 6.98
N ALA A 104 1.48 -9.92 5.85
CA ALA A 104 1.63 -11.31 5.45
C ALA A 104 3.09 -11.67 5.12
N LEU A 105 3.83 -10.80 4.41
CA LEU A 105 5.25 -11.02 4.11
C LEU A 105 6.08 -11.20 5.38
N VAL A 106 5.85 -10.34 6.38
CA VAL A 106 6.51 -10.46 7.68
C VAL A 106 6.09 -11.74 8.41
N ALA A 107 4.80 -12.09 8.39
CA ALA A 107 4.31 -13.34 8.98
C ALA A 107 4.90 -14.59 8.29
N PHE A 108 5.26 -14.51 6.99
CA PHE A 108 5.96 -15.57 6.25
C PHE A 108 7.46 -15.64 6.54
N GLY A 109 8.01 -14.74 7.34
CA GLY A 109 9.41 -14.72 7.74
C GLY A 109 10.29 -13.75 6.94
N ALA A 110 9.72 -12.91 6.08
CA ALA A 110 10.49 -11.89 5.38
C ALA A 110 11.07 -10.85 6.35
N SER A 111 12.18 -10.23 5.96
CA SER A 111 12.83 -9.17 6.73
C SER A 111 11.91 -7.95 6.88
N THR A 112 11.62 -7.54 8.11
CA THR A 112 10.79 -6.38 8.42
C THR A 112 11.29 -5.10 7.75
N ARG A 113 12.59 -4.84 7.78
CA ARG A 113 13.21 -3.66 7.13
C ARG A 113 13.09 -3.71 5.61
N GLY A 114 13.31 -4.89 5.02
CA GLY A 114 13.16 -5.09 3.57
C GLY A 114 11.71 -4.89 3.12
N VAL A 115 10.76 -5.42 3.88
CA VAL A 115 9.31 -5.24 3.59
C VAL A 115 8.94 -3.76 3.67
N ILE A 116 9.30 -3.05 4.73
CA ILE A 116 9.00 -1.61 4.85
C ILE A 116 9.60 -0.83 3.68
N GLY A 117 10.88 -1.03 3.37
CA GLY A 117 11.56 -0.30 2.30
C GLY A 117 10.89 -0.49 0.93
N TRP A 118 10.64 -1.74 0.52
CA TRP A 118 10.01 -2.04 -0.77
C TRP A 118 8.54 -1.66 -0.83
N GLN A 119 7.82 -1.74 0.28
CA GLN A 119 6.43 -1.27 0.33
C GLN A 119 6.34 0.25 0.23
N VAL A 120 7.24 1.01 0.87
CA VAL A 120 7.31 2.47 0.71
C VAL A 120 7.54 2.84 -0.75
N VAL A 121 8.51 2.20 -1.43
CA VAL A 121 8.75 2.40 -2.86
C VAL A 121 7.49 2.12 -3.68
N SER A 122 6.82 1.00 -3.41
CA SER A 122 5.58 0.63 -4.11
C SER A 122 4.45 1.63 -3.87
N ILE A 123 4.22 2.04 -2.62
CA ILE A 123 3.18 3.01 -2.26
C ILE A 123 3.40 4.35 -2.96
N ILE A 124 4.64 4.84 -3.01
CA ILE A 124 4.99 6.08 -3.73
C ILE A 124 4.73 5.91 -5.22
N LEU A 125 5.19 4.83 -5.81
CA LEU A 125 5.08 4.57 -7.25
C LEU A 125 3.62 4.51 -7.70
N TRP A 126 2.79 3.75 -7.01
CA TRP A 126 1.35 3.63 -7.30
C TRP A 126 0.61 4.94 -7.01
N GLY A 127 0.91 5.62 -5.91
CA GLY A 127 0.32 6.92 -5.57
C GLY A 127 0.61 7.98 -6.62
N VAL A 128 1.86 8.08 -7.09
CA VAL A 128 2.26 9.01 -8.15
C VAL A 128 1.62 8.64 -9.48
N ALA A 129 1.66 7.37 -9.86
CA ALA A 129 1.09 6.91 -11.14
C ALA A 129 -0.41 7.24 -11.24
N PHE A 130 -1.21 6.85 -10.25
CA PHE A 130 -2.66 7.09 -10.28
C PHE A 130 -3.03 8.55 -10.02
N GLY A 131 -2.28 9.25 -9.17
CA GLY A 131 -2.45 10.69 -8.99
C GLY A 131 -2.22 11.48 -10.29
N THR A 132 -1.18 11.12 -11.04
CA THR A 132 -0.91 11.72 -12.36
C THR A 132 -2.00 11.38 -13.37
N LEU A 133 -2.45 10.12 -13.41
CA LEU A 133 -3.58 9.73 -14.29
C LEU A 133 -4.86 10.49 -13.95
N ALA A 134 -5.13 10.75 -12.67
CA ALA A 134 -6.28 11.55 -12.26
C ALA A 134 -6.19 13.00 -12.77
N VAL A 135 -5.01 13.62 -12.70
CA VAL A 135 -4.78 14.98 -13.24
C VAL A 135 -5.05 15.00 -14.73
N LEU A 136 -4.45 14.08 -15.49
CA LEU A 136 -4.65 14.00 -16.94
C LEU A 136 -6.13 13.78 -17.31
N GLY A 137 -6.84 12.95 -16.52
CA GLY A 137 -8.28 12.73 -16.72
C GLY A 137 -9.11 13.98 -16.50
N VAL A 138 -8.82 14.76 -15.45
CA VAL A 138 -9.49 16.04 -15.17
C VAL A 138 -9.23 17.04 -16.30
N ASP A 139 -7.97 17.18 -16.73
CA ASP A 139 -7.59 18.09 -17.81
C ASP A 139 -8.30 17.76 -19.13
N LEU A 140 -8.41 16.47 -19.47
CA LEU A 140 -9.13 16.03 -20.67
C LEU A 140 -10.61 16.38 -20.62
N VAL A 141 -11.26 16.22 -19.48
CA VAL A 141 -12.70 16.54 -19.32
C VAL A 141 -12.95 18.04 -19.36
N GLN A 142 -12.03 18.86 -18.83
CA GLN A 142 -12.18 20.32 -18.82
C GLN A 142 -11.90 20.96 -20.20
N ASN A 143 -11.13 20.31 -21.07
CA ASN A 143 -10.74 20.81 -22.39
C ASN A 143 -11.56 20.19 -23.53
N SER A 144 -12.53 19.34 -23.24
CA SER A 144 -13.47 18.75 -24.20
C SER A 144 -14.83 19.49 -24.20
#